data_8c8425a8fe1a5ebf0723dc1c8baf93ab
#
_entry.id   8c8425a8fe1a5ebf0723dc1c8baf93ab
#
_cell.length_a   1.000
_cell.length_b   1.000
_cell.length_c   1.000
_cell.angle_alpha   90.00
_cell.angle_beta   90.00
_cell.angle_gamma   90.00
#
_symmetry.space_group_name_H-M   'P 1'
#
loop_
_entity.id
_entity.type
_entity.pdbx_description
1 polymer ?
#
loop_
_entity_poly.entity_id
_entity_poly.type
_entity_poly.pdbx_seq_one_letter_code
_entity_poly.pdbx_strand_id
1 'polypeptide(L)'
;MQALESRHECPIELLKITAVESGTTRHIAEDTGERLKDYAQGLNIPFSYNIVMVSDMLYLGKDVFEIDPEETIAVYSQFALRTKIQKSGQLEIMMRVIRTLSPSVMVVAEIEANHNSTSFVNRFIEALFFFSTFFDCLETCMKGDEGNRMILESLYFSHGIRNIVAAEGAERYNRSVKIDVWRAFFSRFGMVEKELSKLCLFQADLVAKRFPSYST
;
A
#
# COMPACT_ATOMS: atom_id res chain seq x y z
N MET A 1 5.12 -14.19 -3.89
CA MET A 1 5.10 -15.66 -3.81
C MET A 1 5.60 -16.33 -5.10
N GLN A 2 5.02 -16.12 -6.27
CA GLN A 2 5.50 -16.75 -7.52
C GLN A 2 7.01 -16.62 -7.77
N ALA A 3 7.58 -15.41 -7.57
CA ALA A 3 9.01 -15.20 -7.70
C ALA A 3 9.87 -15.93 -6.65
N LEU A 4 9.30 -16.30 -5.52
CA LEU A 4 9.97 -17.10 -4.49
C LEU A 4 9.90 -18.59 -4.82
N GLU A 5 8.79 -19.05 -5.35
CA GLU A 5 8.60 -20.43 -5.81
C GLU A 5 9.60 -20.77 -6.95
N SER A 6 9.82 -19.86 -7.89
CA SER A 6 10.75 -20.07 -9.02
C SER A 6 12.23 -20.10 -8.65
N ARG A 7 12.60 -19.92 -7.37
CA ARG A 7 14.00 -19.95 -6.89
C ARG A 7 14.47 -21.37 -6.59
N HIS A 8 14.90 -22.07 -7.62
CA HIS A 8 15.32 -23.48 -7.47
C HIS A 8 16.70 -23.66 -6.83
N GLU A 9 17.62 -22.70 -7.01
CA GLU A 9 18.99 -22.79 -6.46
C GLU A 9 19.03 -22.47 -4.95
N CYS A 10 18.11 -21.66 -4.46
CA CYS A 10 18.00 -21.27 -3.06
C CYS A 10 16.52 -21.17 -2.71
N PRO A 11 15.84 -22.30 -2.49
CA PRO A 11 14.43 -22.31 -2.16
C PRO A 11 14.19 -21.63 -0.80
N ILE A 12 13.02 -21.04 -0.65
CA ILE A 12 12.62 -20.44 0.62
C ILE A 12 12.23 -21.53 1.61
N GLU A 13 12.77 -21.46 2.81
CA GLU A 13 12.47 -22.42 3.88
C GLU A 13 11.10 -22.14 4.52
N LEU A 14 10.79 -20.86 4.73
CA LEU A 14 9.50 -20.41 5.27
C LEU A 14 9.23 -18.97 4.84
N LEU A 15 8.06 -18.72 4.29
CA LEU A 15 7.52 -17.38 4.12
C LEU A 15 6.59 -17.05 5.28
N LYS A 16 7.05 -16.20 6.19
CA LYS A 16 6.25 -15.71 7.31
C LYS A 16 5.72 -14.32 7.00
N ILE A 17 4.42 -14.12 7.04
CA ILE A 17 3.78 -12.81 6.88
C ILE A 17 3.13 -12.41 8.21
N THR A 18 3.47 -11.23 8.70
CA THR A 18 2.82 -10.62 9.85
C THR A 18 2.06 -9.38 9.41
N ALA A 19 0.73 -9.48 9.41
CA ALA A 19 -0.15 -8.35 9.14
C ALA A 19 -0.28 -7.48 10.41
N VAL A 20 -0.10 -6.16 10.24
CA VAL A 20 -0.29 -5.19 11.32
C VAL A 20 -1.57 -4.41 11.07
N GLU A 21 -2.53 -4.57 11.94
CA GLU A 21 -3.87 -4.00 11.80
C GLU A 21 -4.25 -3.14 13.01
N SER A 22 -5.14 -2.18 12.78
CA SER A 22 -5.67 -1.33 13.85
C SER A 22 -7.20 -1.25 13.80
N GLY A 23 -7.84 -1.18 14.99
CA GLY A 23 -9.29 -1.06 15.08
C GLY A 23 -10.02 -2.40 14.96
N THR A 24 -11.12 -2.45 14.21
CA THR A 24 -12.05 -3.60 14.14
C THR A 24 -11.87 -4.46 12.88
N THR A 25 -10.77 -4.33 12.18
CA THR A 25 -10.53 -4.97 10.87
C THR A 25 -9.94 -6.39 10.95
N ARG A 26 -9.90 -6.98 12.15
CA ARG A 26 -9.33 -8.32 12.39
C ARG A 26 -9.87 -9.38 11.43
N HIS A 27 -11.19 -9.42 11.21
CA HIS A 27 -11.82 -10.37 10.30
C HIS A 27 -11.32 -10.25 8.86
N ILE A 28 -11.02 -9.03 8.39
CA ILE A 28 -10.45 -8.78 7.05
C ILE A 28 -9.03 -9.35 6.96
N ALA A 29 -8.25 -9.18 8.03
CA ALA A 29 -6.90 -9.74 8.09
C ALA A 29 -6.94 -11.28 8.14
N GLU A 30 -7.87 -11.87 8.87
CA GLU A 30 -8.08 -13.32 8.94
C GLU A 30 -8.46 -13.87 7.56
N ASP A 31 -9.45 -13.29 6.87
CA ASP A 31 -9.85 -13.68 5.51
C ASP A 31 -8.69 -13.54 4.50
N THR A 32 -7.87 -12.50 4.67
CA THR A 32 -6.68 -12.30 3.85
C THR A 32 -5.65 -13.40 4.10
N GLY A 33 -5.45 -13.77 5.35
CA GLY A 33 -4.55 -14.83 5.76
C GLY A 33 -4.92 -16.17 5.16
N GLU A 34 -6.21 -16.54 5.19
CA GLU A 34 -6.69 -17.79 4.59
C GLU A 34 -6.44 -17.82 3.07
N ARG A 35 -6.76 -16.75 2.35
CA ARG A 35 -6.48 -16.66 0.89
C ARG A 35 -4.98 -16.74 0.58
N LEU A 36 -4.14 -16.12 1.38
CA LEU A 36 -2.68 -16.18 1.20
C LEU A 36 -2.15 -17.58 1.47
N LYS A 37 -2.69 -18.28 2.47
CA LYS A 37 -2.35 -19.66 2.80
C LYS A 37 -2.72 -20.62 1.68
N ASP A 38 -3.96 -20.52 1.15
CA ASP A 38 -4.39 -21.32 0.02
C ASP A 38 -3.51 -21.10 -1.21
N TYR A 39 -3.16 -19.84 -1.46
CA TYR A 39 -2.28 -19.49 -2.57
C TYR A 39 -0.86 -20.02 -2.40
N ALA A 40 -0.30 -19.93 -1.19
CA ALA A 40 1.01 -20.47 -0.87
C ALA A 40 1.05 -21.99 -1.00
N GLN A 41 -0.03 -22.67 -0.55
CA GLN A 41 -0.19 -24.12 -0.71
C GLN A 41 -0.22 -24.51 -2.19
N GLY A 42 -0.92 -23.77 -3.04
CA GLY A 42 -0.94 -24.01 -4.50
C GLY A 42 0.43 -23.84 -5.17
N LEU A 43 1.35 -23.11 -4.55
CA LEU A 43 2.73 -22.92 -5.00
C LEU A 43 3.75 -23.81 -4.27
N ASN A 44 3.31 -24.69 -3.37
CA ASN A 44 4.17 -25.50 -2.50
C ASN A 44 5.20 -24.67 -1.67
N ILE A 45 4.80 -23.46 -1.24
CA ILE A 45 5.64 -22.60 -0.41
C ILE A 45 5.29 -22.87 1.06
N PRO A 46 6.26 -23.25 1.93
CA PRO A 46 6.06 -23.26 3.38
C PRO A 46 5.65 -21.86 3.86
N PHE A 47 4.50 -21.76 4.54
CA PHE A 47 3.87 -20.47 4.81
C PHE A 47 3.33 -20.37 6.23
N SER A 48 3.56 -19.22 6.85
CA SER A 48 2.97 -18.84 8.15
C SER A 48 2.37 -17.45 8.07
N TYR A 49 1.24 -17.25 8.73
CA TYR A 49 0.55 -15.96 8.77
C TYR A 49 0.18 -15.59 10.20
N ASN A 50 0.62 -14.41 10.63
CA ASN A 50 0.37 -13.86 11.94
C ASN A 50 -0.36 -12.52 11.82
N ILE A 51 -1.19 -12.19 12.82
CA ILE A 51 -1.90 -10.91 12.90
C ILE A 51 -1.52 -10.22 14.20
N VAL A 52 -0.95 -9.04 14.07
CA VAL A 52 -0.69 -8.12 15.18
C VAL A 52 -1.78 -7.06 15.20
N MET A 53 -2.60 -7.08 16.23
CA MET A 53 -3.65 -6.08 16.44
C MET A 53 -3.15 -5.01 17.40
N VAL A 54 -3.19 -3.74 16.98
CA VAL A 54 -2.92 -2.60 17.84
C VAL A 54 -4.16 -1.72 17.96
N SER A 55 -4.42 -1.17 19.13
CA SER A 55 -5.54 -0.25 19.31
C SER A 55 -5.33 1.05 18.56
N ASP A 56 -4.08 1.52 18.52
CA ASP A 56 -3.62 2.66 17.72
C ASP A 56 -2.15 2.42 17.33
N MET A 57 -1.75 2.88 16.13
CA MET A 57 -0.36 2.76 15.66
C MET A 57 0.64 3.50 16.56
N LEU A 58 0.19 4.39 17.43
CA LEU A 58 1.02 5.00 18.47
C LEU A 58 1.54 3.99 19.51
N TYR A 59 0.86 2.85 19.67
CA TYR A 59 1.24 1.78 20.59
C TYR A 59 1.98 0.63 19.92
N LEU A 60 2.30 0.77 18.64
CA LEU A 60 3.11 -0.21 17.96
C LEU A 60 4.50 -0.26 18.59
N GLY A 61 4.93 -1.44 19.03
CA GLY A 61 6.25 -1.69 19.58
C GLY A 61 6.97 -2.80 18.83
N LYS A 62 8.27 -2.92 19.00
CA LYS A 62 9.07 -4.01 18.42
C LYS A 62 8.70 -5.37 19.02
N ASP A 63 8.35 -5.38 20.27
CA ASP A 63 8.05 -6.57 21.12
C ASP A 63 6.80 -7.34 20.68
N VAL A 64 5.95 -6.72 19.85
CA VAL A 64 4.78 -7.41 19.30
C VAL A 64 5.11 -8.33 18.11
N PHE A 65 6.35 -8.25 17.61
CA PHE A 65 6.80 -9.06 16.48
C PHE A 65 7.65 -10.23 16.97
N GLU A 66 7.21 -11.45 16.68
CA GLU A 66 7.97 -12.66 16.92
C GLU A 66 8.97 -12.88 15.78
N ILE A 67 10.15 -12.31 15.90
CA ILE A 67 11.20 -12.33 14.85
C ILE A 67 12.36 -13.20 15.32
N ASP A 68 12.72 -14.18 14.49
CA ASP A 68 13.95 -14.93 14.67
C ASP A 68 15.15 -14.12 14.19
N PRO A 69 16.31 -14.12 14.89
CA PRO A 69 17.52 -13.42 14.46
C PRO A 69 18.02 -13.82 13.07
N GLU A 70 17.72 -15.03 12.60
CA GLU A 70 18.12 -15.53 11.28
C GLU A 70 17.12 -15.14 10.17
N GLU A 71 15.96 -14.55 10.51
CA GLU A 71 14.96 -14.13 9.53
C GLU A 71 15.42 -12.89 8.76
N THR A 72 15.26 -12.91 7.45
CA THR A 72 15.37 -11.72 6.61
C THR A 72 14.04 -10.98 6.56
N ILE A 73 14.02 -9.74 7.05
CA ILE A 73 12.82 -8.94 7.17
C ILE A 73 12.61 -8.08 5.92
N ALA A 74 11.43 -8.15 5.34
CA ALA A 74 10.92 -7.22 4.34
C ALA A 74 9.65 -6.52 4.88
N VAL A 75 9.54 -5.22 4.67
CA VAL A 75 8.35 -4.45 5.03
C VAL A 75 7.60 -4.07 3.76
N TYR A 76 6.29 -4.28 3.75
CA TYR A 76 5.41 -3.91 2.65
C TYR A 76 4.26 -3.02 3.15
N SER A 77 4.06 -1.90 2.46
CA SER A 77 2.94 -1.00 2.74
C SER A 77 2.29 -0.55 1.44
N GLN A 78 0.99 -0.81 1.30
CA GLN A 78 0.21 -0.41 0.13
C GLN A 78 -0.95 0.49 0.56
N PHE A 79 -0.95 1.72 0.06
CA PHE A 79 -2.00 2.74 0.25
C PHE A 79 -2.37 3.04 1.72
N ALA A 80 -1.50 2.66 2.67
CA ALA A 80 -1.78 2.78 4.10
C ALA A 80 -1.18 4.05 4.72
N LEU A 81 0.01 4.48 4.28
CA LEU A 81 0.74 5.56 4.95
C LEU A 81 0.04 6.91 4.80
N ARG A 82 -0.57 7.19 3.65
CA ARG A 82 -1.32 8.44 3.42
C ARG A 82 -2.45 8.66 4.42
N THR A 83 -3.02 7.59 4.98
CA THR A 83 -4.09 7.67 5.97
C THR A 83 -3.58 8.02 7.37
N LYS A 84 -2.28 7.94 7.59
CA LYS A 84 -1.61 8.23 8.85
C LYS A 84 -1.00 9.64 8.89
N ILE A 85 -0.93 10.35 7.76
CA ILE A 85 -0.37 11.71 7.68
C ILE A 85 -1.11 12.69 8.60
N GLN A 86 -2.42 12.52 8.73
CA GLN A 86 -3.25 13.38 9.57
C GLN A 86 -2.99 13.19 11.07
N LYS A 87 -2.74 11.98 11.49
CA LYS A 87 -2.55 11.66 12.90
C LYS A 87 -1.12 11.94 13.32
N SER A 88 -0.94 13.07 14.04
CA SER A 88 0.37 13.51 14.48
C SER A 88 1.16 12.39 15.16
N GLY A 89 2.39 12.18 14.71
CA GLY A 89 3.34 11.24 15.29
C GLY A 89 3.16 9.76 14.89
N GLN A 90 2.04 9.35 14.29
CA GLN A 90 1.85 7.94 13.94
C GLN A 90 2.88 7.43 12.92
N LEU A 91 3.11 8.19 11.86
CA LEU A 91 4.12 7.83 10.84
C LEU A 91 5.52 7.75 11.44
N GLU A 92 5.88 8.72 12.29
CA GLU A 92 7.18 8.75 12.96
C GLU A 92 7.38 7.53 13.87
N ILE A 93 6.36 7.16 14.64
CA ILE A 93 6.42 5.98 15.51
C ILE A 93 6.55 4.70 14.68
N MET A 94 5.71 4.54 13.66
CA MET A 94 5.80 3.39 12.75
C MET A 94 7.20 3.28 12.13
N MET A 95 7.76 4.38 11.65
CA MET A 95 9.09 4.37 11.04
C MET A 95 10.20 4.07 12.04
N ARG A 96 10.10 4.54 13.29
CA ARG A 96 11.05 4.18 14.36
C ARG A 96 11.01 2.67 14.65
N VAL A 97 9.81 2.10 14.75
CA VAL A 97 9.67 0.65 14.93
C VAL A 97 10.26 -0.10 13.74
N ILE A 98 9.90 0.27 12.51
CA ILE A 98 10.47 -0.34 11.29
C ILE A 98 12.01 -0.27 11.32
N ARG A 99 12.59 0.85 11.72
CA ARG A 99 14.06 0.98 11.87
C ARG A 99 14.62 0.00 12.90
N THR A 100 13.95 -0.21 14.04
CA THR A 100 14.42 -1.19 15.05
C THR A 100 14.34 -2.63 14.58
N LEU A 101 13.45 -2.93 13.61
CA LEU A 101 13.37 -4.23 12.97
C LEU A 101 14.50 -4.46 11.96
N SER A 102 15.20 -3.41 11.55
CA SER A 102 16.31 -3.46 10.58
C SER A 102 15.98 -4.21 9.28
N PRO A 103 14.90 -3.87 8.57
CA PRO A 103 14.52 -4.61 7.38
C PRO A 103 15.57 -4.48 6.27
N SER A 104 15.78 -5.54 5.53
CA SER A 104 16.63 -5.56 4.34
C SER A 104 16.05 -4.73 3.20
N VAL A 105 14.71 -4.65 3.13
CA VAL A 105 13.99 -3.86 2.14
C VAL A 105 12.64 -3.39 2.70
N MET A 106 12.24 -2.17 2.31
CA MET A 106 10.89 -1.66 2.50
C MET A 106 10.30 -1.30 1.14
N VAL A 107 9.17 -1.90 0.82
CA VAL A 107 8.42 -1.60 -0.41
C VAL A 107 7.18 -0.81 -0.05
N VAL A 108 7.05 0.37 -0.64
CA VAL A 108 5.92 1.28 -0.42
C VAL A 108 5.23 1.54 -1.75
N ALA A 109 3.92 1.31 -1.79
CA ALA A 109 3.06 1.70 -2.89
C ALA A 109 2.07 2.75 -2.39
N GLU A 110 2.18 3.98 -2.90
CA GLU A 110 1.29 5.09 -2.53
C GLU A 110 0.81 5.84 -3.77
N ILE A 111 -0.32 6.52 -3.62
CA ILE A 111 -0.86 7.38 -4.68
C ILE A 111 -0.07 8.67 -4.70
N GLU A 112 0.53 8.99 -5.84
CA GLU A 112 1.17 10.27 -6.06
C GLU A 112 0.15 11.31 -6.51
N ALA A 113 -0.17 12.26 -5.63
CA ALA A 113 -1.05 13.39 -5.90
C ALA A 113 -0.84 14.49 -4.85
N ASN A 114 -1.32 15.70 -5.11
CA ASN A 114 -1.24 16.79 -4.13
C ASN A 114 -2.57 17.01 -3.38
N HIS A 115 -3.14 15.92 -2.87
CA HIS A 115 -4.40 15.98 -2.11
C HIS A 115 -4.25 16.55 -0.70
N ASN A 116 -3.01 16.75 -0.25
CA ASN A 116 -2.72 17.37 1.06
C ASN A 116 -2.53 18.89 1.01
N SER A 117 -2.69 19.52 -0.17
CA SER A 117 -2.62 20.98 -0.28
C SER A 117 -3.60 21.68 0.67
N THR A 118 -3.17 22.77 1.30
CA THR A 118 -4.04 23.63 2.13
C THR A 118 -5.03 24.42 1.29
N SER A 119 -4.68 24.73 0.02
CA SER A 119 -5.54 25.43 -0.92
C SER A 119 -6.64 24.48 -1.43
N PHE A 120 -7.90 24.87 -1.22
CA PHE A 120 -9.05 24.17 -1.80
C PHE A 120 -8.96 24.06 -3.32
N VAL A 121 -8.62 25.16 -4.01
CA VAL A 121 -8.54 25.20 -5.47
C VAL A 121 -7.51 24.20 -5.99
N ASN A 122 -6.34 24.13 -5.35
CA ASN A 122 -5.32 23.18 -5.78
C ASN A 122 -5.77 21.74 -5.53
N ARG A 123 -6.41 21.45 -4.40
CA ARG A 123 -6.96 20.11 -4.13
C ARG A 123 -8.05 19.73 -5.13
N PHE A 124 -8.95 20.67 -5.45
CA PHE A 124 -10.03 20.44 -6.41
C PHE A 124 -9.49 20.11 -7.80
N ILE A 125 -8.53 20.90 -8.28
CA ILE A 125 -7.90 20.68 -9.59
C ILE A 125 -7.20 19.32 -9.64
N GLU A 126 -6.40 18.99 -8.61
CA GLU A 126 -5.74 17.68 -8.50
C GLU A 126 -6.74 16.51 -8.45
N ALA A 127 -7.81 16.65 -7.68
CA ALA A 127 -8.85 15.61 -7.60
C ALA A 127 -9.58 15.45 -8.94
N LEU A 128 -9.86 16.55 -9.63
CA LEU A 128 -10.51 16.53 -10.94
C LEU A 128 -9.70 15.71 -11.94
N PHE A 129 -8.41 16.02 -12.12
CA PHE A 129 -7.56 15.30 -13.07
C PHE A 129 -7.30 13.85 -12.62
N PHE A 130 -7.10 13.62 -11.32
CA PHE A 130 -6.88 12.29 -10.79
C PHE A 130 -8.07 11.37 -11.02
N PHE A 131 -9.27 11.79 -10.63
CA PHE A 131 -10.47 10.96 -10.78
C PHE A 131 -10.97 10.86 -12.21
N SER A 132 -10.78 11.87 -13.06
CA SER A 132 -11.12 11.74 -14.49
C SER A 132 -10.36 10.59 -15.13
N THR A 133 -9.07 10.44 -14.82
CA THR A 133 -8.28 9.30 -15.31
C THR A 133 -8.82 7.95 -14.83
N PHE A 134 -9.30 7.87 -13.59
CA PHE A 134 -9.92 6.63 -13.10
C PHE A 134 -11.26 6.34 -13.77
N PHE A 135 -12.08 7.35 -14.01
CA PHE A 135 -13.33 7.17 -14.76
C PHE A 135 -13.07 6.68 -16.19
N ASP A 136 -12.07 7.23 -16.88
CA ASP A 136 -11.65 6.77 -18.20
C ASP A 136 -11.14 5.32 -18.17
N CYS A 137 -10.37 4.96 -17.13
CA CYS A 137 -9.94 3.58 -16.92
C CYS A 137 -11.11 2.63 -16.71
N LEU A 138 -12.09 2.99 -15.88
CA LEU A 138 -13.27 2.17 -15.66
C LEU A 138 -14.09 1.99 -16.94
N GLU A 139 -14.26 3.05 -17.72
CA GLU A 139 -14.94 2.99 -18.99
C GLU A 139 -14.28 1.99 -19.96
N THR A 140 -12.95 1.95 -19.93
CA THR A 140 -12.17 1.06 -20.81
C THR A 140 -12.19 -0.38 -20.30
N CYS A 141 -11.96 -0.58 -18.97
CA CYS A 141 -11.70 -1.89 -18.38
C CYS A 141 -12.97 -2.63 -17.99
N MET A 142 -14.08 -1.91 -17.73
CA MET A 142 -15.34 -2.47 -17.25
C MET A 142 -16.47 -2.31 -18.27
N LYS A 143 -16.13 -2.24 -19.54
CA LYS A 143 -17.12 -2.17 -20.61
C LYS A 143 -18.01 -3.43 -20.61
N GLY A 144 -19.31 -3.24 -20.40
CA GLY A 144 -20.27 -4.33 -20.30
C GLY A 144 -20.50 -4.86 -18.86
N ASP A 145 -19.83 -4.29 -17.86
CA ASP A 145 -20.02 -4.58 -16.42
C ASP A 145 -20.44 -3.31 -15.66
N GLU A 146 -21.51 -2.68 -16.11
CA GLU A 146 -22.01 -1.41 -15.58
C GLU A 146 -22.44 -1.50 -14.11
N GLY A 147 -22.90 -2.67 -13.64
CA GLY A 147 -23.28 -2.88 -12.27
C GLY A 147 -22.10 -2.72 -11.30
N ASN A 148 -21.00 -3.41 -11.55
CA ASN A 148 -19.79 -3.30 -10.73
C ASN A 148 -19.11 -1.95 -10.92
N ARG A 149 -19.15 -1.37 -12.12
CA ARG A 149 -18.66 -0.01 -12.38
C ARG A 149 -19.39 1.01 -11.50
N MET A 150 -20.72 0.96 -11.47
CA MET A 150 -21.53 1.87 -10.65
C MET A 150 -21.21 1.73 -9.15
N ILE A 151 -20.95 0.51 -8.67
CA ILE A 151 -20.52 0.27 -7.29
C ILE A 151 -19.16 0.96 -7.01
N LEU A 152 -18.19 0.80 -7.89
CA LEU A 152 -16.88 1.46 -7.73
C LEU A 152 -16.99 2.99 -7.75
N GLU A 153 -17.74 3.53 -8.69
CA GLU A 153 -17.95 4.98 -8.80
C GLU A 153 -18.69 5.55 -7.59
N SER A 154 -19.78 4.90 -7.15
CA SER A 154 -20.62 5.40 -6.06
C SER A 154 -20.02 5.19 -4.68
N LEU A 155 -19.38 4.06 -4.40
CA LEU A 155 -18.86 3.76 -3.07
C LEU A 155 -17.42 4.25 -2.89
N TYR A 156 -16.54 3.96 -3.85
CA TYR A 156 -15.11 4.27 -3.66
C TYR A 156 -14.74 5.67 -4.16
N PHE A 157 -15.10 6.02 -5.39
CA PHE A 157 -14.69 7.32 -5.95
C PHE A 157 -15.46 8.48 -5.34
N SER A 158 -16.77 8.36 -5.19
CA SER A 158 -17.57 9.40 -4.56
C SER A 158 -17.10 9.71 -3.14
N HIS A 159 -16.74 8.66 -2.37
CA HIS A 159 -16.20 8.82 -1.03
C HIS A 159 -14.81 9.47 -1.03
N GLY A 160 -13.94 9.04 -1.94
CA GLY A 160 -12.60 9.63 -2.13
C GLY A 160 -12.68 11.10 -2.53
N ILE A 161 -13.51 11.44 -3.51
CA ILE A 161 -13.72 12.82 -3.98
C ILE A 161 -14.22 13.71 -2.85
N ARG A 162 -15.26 13.29 -2.12
CA ARG A 162 -15.79 14.04 -0.97
C ARG A 162 -14.72 14.29 0.08
N ASN A 163 -13.95 13.26 0.42
CA ASN A 163 -12.92 13.37 1.44
C ASN A 163 -11.82 14.37 1.04
N ILE A 164 -11.41 14.38 -0.22
CA ILE A 164 -10.35 15.27 -0.71
C ILE A 164 -10.86 16.70 -0.88
N VAL A 165 -12.07 16.86 -1.46
CA VAL A 165 -12.59 18.18 -1.86
C VAL A 165 -13.37 18.86 -0.74
N ALA A 166 -14.27 18.14 -0.08
CA ALA A 166 -15.24 18.72 0.87
C ALA A 166 -14.79 18.60 2.34
N ALA A 167 -14.02 17.58 2.70
CA ALA A 167 -13.59 17.42 4.09
C ALA A 167 -12.41 18.32 4.44
N GLU A 168 -12.40 18.82 5.68
CA GLU A 168 -11.32 19.65 6.21
C GLU A 168 -10.80 19.08 7.55
N GLY A 169 -9.64 19.58 7.98
CA GLY A 169 -9.06 19.21 9.28
C GLY A 169 -8.98 17.69 9.48
N ALA A 170 -9.53 17.23 10.60
CA ALA A 170 -9.49 15.83 11.01
C ALA A 170 -10.35 14.89 10.16
N GLU A 171 -11.38 15.40 9.52
CA GLU A 171 -12.29 14.61 8.69
C GLU A 171 -11.64 14.21 7.36
N ARG A 172 -10.65 14.96 6.88
CA ARG A 172 -9.91 14.65 5.67
C ARG A 172 -8.77 13.67 5.98
N TYR A 173 -9.01 12.38 5.84
CA TYR A 173 -8.04 11.33 6.11
C TYR A 173 -7.23 10.89 4.88
N ASN A 174 -7.74 11.08 3.65
CA ASN A 174 -6.99 10.81 2.44
C ASN A 174 -6.07 11.98 2.08
N ARG A 175 -4.77 11.84 2.37
CA ARG A 175 -3.78 12.89 2.21
C ARG A 175 -2.63 12.45 1.33
N SER A 176 -2.93 12.07 0.08
CA SER A 176 -1.88 11.75 -0.86
C SER A 176 -0.94 12.95 -1.05
N VAL A 177 0.33 12.68 -1.10
CA VAL A 177 1.40 13.66 -1.29
C VAL A 177 2.30 13.25 -2.44
N LYS A 178 3.06 14.20 -2.99
CA LYS A 178 4.03 13.94 -4.06
C LYS A 178 5.16 13.03 -3.57
N ILE A 179 5.77 12.30 -4.50
CA ILE A 179 6.85 11.35 -4.19
C ILE A 179 8.02 11.98 -3.45
N ASP A 180 8.37 13.21 -3.77
CA ASP A 180 9.47 13.92 -3.10
C ASP A 180 9.21 14.17 -1.61
N VAL A 181 7.94 14.30 -1.20
CA VAL A 181 7.58 14.40 0.21
C VAL A 181 7.86 13.07 0.91
N TRP A 182 7.53 11.94 0.28
CA TRP A 182 7.85 10.61 0.81
C TRP A 182 9.36 10.37 0.86
N ARG A 183 10.10 10.73 -0.19
CA ARG A 183 11.57 10.63 -0.22
C ARG A 183 12.21 11.41 0.93
N ALA A 184 11.80 12.67 1.11
CA ALA A 184 12.27 13.49 2.22
C ALA A 184 11.90 12.93 3.60
N PHE A 185 10.70 12.36 3.71
CA PHE A 185 10.25 11.72 4.95
C PHE A 185 11.09 10.48 5.28
N PHE A 186 11.24 9.53 4.35
CA PHE A 186 11.96 8.28 4.58
C PHE A 186 13.46 8.52 4.81
N SER A 187 14.08 9.50 4.15
CA SER A 187 15.48 9.83 4.34
C SER A 187 15.79 10.25 5.78
N ARG A 188 14.85 10.88 6.50
CA ARG A 188 14.98 11.23 7.93
C ARG A 188 15.18 9.99 8.82
N PHE A 189 14.75 8.82 8.38
CA PHE A 189 14.91 7.55 9.08
C PHE A 189 16.07 6.72 8.50
N GLY A 190 16.93 7.32 7.66
CA GLY A 190 18.08 6.66 7.06
C GLY A 190 17.70 5.59 6.02
N MET A 191 16.51 5.66 5.47
CA MET A 191 16.12 4.84 4.32
C MET A 191 16.71 5.43 3.05
N VAL A 192 17.23 4.58 2.19
CA VAL A 192 17.84 4.96 0.89
C VAL A 192 17.02 4.33 -0.21
N GLU A 193 16.55 5.16 -1.14
CA GLU A 193 15.80 4.70 -2.31
C GLU A 193 16.69 3.77 -3.16
N LYS A 194 16.11 2.66 -3.57
CA LYS A 194 16.73 1.70 -4.50
C LYS A 194 15.97 1.71 -5.82
N GLU A 195 16.70 1.78 -6.90
CA GLU A 195 16.13 1.66 -8.23
C GLU A 195 15.46 0.29 -8.41
N LEU A 196 14.33 0.29 -9.12
CA LEU A 196 13.68 -0.94 -9.52
C LEU A 196 14.57 -1.71 -10.50
N SER A 197 14.61 -3.03 -10.36
CA SER A 197 15.36 -3.86 -11.28
C SER A 197 14.82 -3.74 -12.71
N LYS A 198 15.69 -3.95 -13.71
CA LYS A 198 15.27 -3.96 -15.13
C LYS A 198 14.12 -4.95 -15.38
N LEU A 199 14.12 -6.08 -14.68
CA LEU A 199 13.05 -7.06 -14.78
C LEU A 199 11.72 -6.53 -14.23
N CYS A 200 11.72 -5.84 -13.08
CA CYS A 200 10.53 -5.20 -12.53
C CYS A 200 9.97 -4.13 -13.48
N LEU A 201 10.84 -3.28 -14.04
CA LEU A 201 10.44 -2.26 -15.01
C LEU A 201 9.86 -2.89 -16.28
N PHE A 202 10.48 -3.96 -16.80
CA PHE A 202 9.97 -4.68 -17.95
C PHE A 202 8.58 -5.31 -17.69
N GLN A 203 8.37 -5.92 -16.54
CA GLN A 203 7.07 -6.48 -16.17
C GLN A 203 6.00 -5.38 -16.02
N ALA A 204 6.36 -4.24 -15.41
CA ALA A 204 5.46 -3.09 -15.30
C ALA A 204 5.06 -2.54 -16.68
N ASP A 205 6.01 -2.43 -17.61
CA ASP A 205 5.76 -2.00 -18.98
C ASP A 205 4.82 -2.97 -19.72
N LEU A 206 4.99 -4.29 -19.55
CA LEU A 206 4.08 -5.28 -20.13
C LEU A 206 2.65 -5.15 -19.60
N VAL A 207 2.49 -4.81 -18.33
CA VAL A 207 1.16 -4.56 -17.74
C VAL A 207 0.58 -3.25 -18.27
N ALA A 208 1.37 -2.17 -18.29
CA ALA A 208 0.94 -0.87 -18.77
C ALA A 208 0.47 -0.91 -20.26
N LYS A 209 1.17 -1.63 -21.11
CA LYS A 209 0.81 -1.82 -22.52
C LYS A 209 -0.52 -2.52 -22.79
N ARG A 210 -1.12 -3.15 -21.76
CA ARG A 210 -2.48 -3.71 -21.88
C ARG A 210 -3.58 -2.66 -21.86
N PHE A 211 -3.25 -1.42 -21.46
CA PHE A 211 -4.19 -0.31 -21.40
C PHE A 211 -4.02 0.60 -22.63
N PRO A 212 -5.08 0.80 -23.44
CA PRO A 212 -4.99 1.54 -24.72
C PRO A 212 -4.49 2.98 -24.61
N SER A 213 -4.66 3.62 -23.47
CA SER A 213 -4.25 5.01 -23.22
C SER A 213 -2.74 5.21 -23.03
N TYR A 214 -1.94 4.14 -22.97
CA TYR A 214 -0.48 4.20 -22.84
C TYR A 214 0.28 4.04 -24.18
N SER A 215 -0.41 4.01 -25.31
CA SER A 215 0.18 3.79 -26.64
C SER A 215 0.43 5.08 -27.44
N THR A 216 0.57 6.24 -26.78
CA THR A 216 0.95 7.52 -27.43
C THR A 216 2.25 8.06 -26.89
#